data_34ca293619a9021a1864f2a3dcb39bc7
#
_entry.id   34ca293619a9021a1864f2a3dcb39bc7
#
_cell.length_a   1.000
_cell.length_b   1.000
_cell.length_c   1.000
_cell.angle_alpha   90.00
_cell.angle_beta   90.00
_cell.angle_gamma   90.00
#
_symmetry.space_group_name_H-M   'P 1'
#
loop_
_entity.id
_entity.type
_entity.pdbx_description
1 polymer ?
#
loop_
_entity_poly.entity_id
_entity_poly.type
_entity_poly.pdbx_seq_one_letter_code
_entity_poly.pdbx_strand_id
1 'polypeptide(L)' 'VAMPVLDLYGEEDFPAVHRMAAERLDLMNKGGNPLSQQIVSAGADHYFTDRSDQLTEEISTWLDSLGWD' A
#
# COMPACT_ATOMS: atom_id res chain seq x y z
N VAL A 1 -11.61 -12.33 -0.01
CA VAL A 1 -11.05 -12.03 -1.32
C VAL A 1 -9.82 -12.90 -1.56
N ALA A 2 -9.81 -13.65 -2.64
CA ALA A 2 -8.70 -14.54 -2.96
C ALA A 2 -7.53 -13.84 -3.66
N MET A 3 -7.70 -12.60 -4.07
CA MET A 3 -6.69 -11.84 -4.80
C MET A 3 -5.77 -11.08 -3.85
N PRO A 4 -4.47 -10.98 -4.19
CA PRO A 4 -3.56 -10.13 -3.42
C PRO A 4 -4.00 -8.67 -3.52
N VAL A 5 -3.88 -7.94 -2.43
CA VAL A 5 -4.26 -6.53 -2.35
C VAL A 5 -3.07 -5.72 -1.85
N LEU A 6 -2.79 -4.59 -2.50
CA LEU A 6 -1.81 -3.61 -2.03
C LEU A 6 -2.54 -2.38 -1.50
N ASP A 7 -2.35 -2.07 -0.23
CA ASP A 7 -2.82 -0.82 0.37
C ASP A 7 -1.61 0.09 0.55
N LEU A 8 -1.48 1.09 -0.32
CA LEU A 8 -0.34 1.99 -0.36
C LEU A 8 -0.81 3.42 -0.10
N TYR A 9 -0.23 4.07 0.88
CA TYR A 9 -0.55 5.46 1.18
C TYR A 9 0.69 6.21 1.66
N GLY A 10 0.64 7.55 1.61
CA GLY A 10 1.75 8.39 2.02
C GLY A 10 1.83 8.57 3.52
N GLU A 11 3.04 8.63 4.05
CA GLU A 11 3.28 8.90 5.46
C GLU A 11 2.63 10.22 5.89
N GLU A 12 2.62 11.21 5.00
CA GLU A 12 2.05 12.54 5.26
C GLU A 12 0.67 12.70 4.64
N ASP A 13 -0.02 11.60 4.44
CA ASP A 13 -1.38 11.58 3.91
C ASP A 13 -2.38 12.18 4.92
N PHE A 14 -3.60 12.41 4.48
CA PHE A 14 -4.64 13.00 5.33
C PHE A 14 -4.87 12.15 6.59
N PRO A 15 -5.16 12.80 7.74
CA PRO A 15 -5.40 12.06 8.99
C PRO A 15 -6.46 10.96 8.89
N ALA A 16 -7.49 11.16 8.07
CA ALA A 16 -8.53 10.15 7.87
C ALA A 16 -7.96 8.87 7.25
N VAL A 17 -7.01 8.98 6.32
CA VAL A 17 -6.36 7.83 5.70
C VAL A 17 -5.60 7.03 6.73
N HIS A 18 -4.85 7.70 7.60
CA HIS A 18 -4.10 7.06 8.68
C HIS A 18 -5.01 6.37 9.68
N ARG A 19 -6.11 7.03 10.08
CA ARG A 19 -7.05 6.45 11.05
C ARG A 19 -7.69 5.17 10.54
N MET A 20 -7.92 5.09 9.24
CA MET A 20 -8.58 3.94 8.62
C MET A 20 -7.61 2.82 8.22
N ALA A 21 -6.30 3.09 8.31
CA ALA A 21 -5.29 2.13 7.86
C ALA A 21 -5.36 0.80 8.61
N ALA A 22 -5.57 0.85 9.92
CA ALA A 22 -5.68 -0.37 10.74
C ALA A 22 -6.90 -1.21 10.35
N GLU A 23 -8.01 -0.56 10.03
CA GLU A 23 -9.22 -1.26 9.58
C GLU A 23 -9.00 -1.92 8.22
N ARG A 24 -8.34 -1.21 7.30
CA ARG A 24 -8.03 -1.78 5.99
C ARG A 24 -7.12 -2.99 6.10
N LEU A 25 -6.11 -2.90 6.97
CA LEU A 25 -5.20 -4.01 7.22
C LEU A 25 -5.94 -5.22 7.80
N ASP A 26 -6.84 -5.00 8.74
CA ASP A 26 -7.65 -6.06 9.33
C ASP A 26 -8.49 -6.77 8.28
N LEU A 27 -9.12 -6.00 7.38
CA LEU A 27 -9.91 -6.56 6.28
C LEU A 27 -9.04 -7.37 5.32
N MET A 28 -7.82 -6.89 5.03
CA MET A 28 -6.88 -7.63 4.19
C MET A 28 -6.48 -8.95 4.83
N ASN A 29 -6.22 -8.94 6.13
CA ASN A 29 -5.86 -10.15 6.87
C ASN A 29 -7.02 -11.16 6.90
N LYS A 30 -8.24 -10.69 7.00
CA LYS A 30 -9.43 -11.56 6.93
C LYS A 30 -9.59 -12.19 5.54
N GLY A 31 -9.11 -11.52 4.50
CA GLY A 31 -9.09 -12.08 3.16
C GLY A 31 -8.13 -13.25 2.99
N GLY A 32 -7.15 -13.36 3.90
CA GLY A 32 -6.29 -14.54 4.00
C GLY A 32 -5.22 -14.69 2.93
N ASN A 33 -4.98 -13.68 2.10
CA ASN A 33 -3.94 -13.79 1.06
C ASN A 33 -2.60 -13.32 1.62
N PRO A 34 -1.58 -14.22 1.71
CA PRO A 34 -0.28 -13.86 2.30
C PRO A 34 0.53 -12.85 1.46
N LEU A 35 0.13 -12.62 0.21
CA LEU A 35 0.82 -11.67 -0.67
C LEU A 35 0.25 -10.26 -0.58
N SER A 36 -0.85 -10.08 0.16
CA SER A 36 -1.40 -8.76 0.40
C SER A 36 -0.50 -7.98 1.36
N GLN A 37 -0.31 -6.68 1.09
CA GLN A 37 0.56 -5.83 1.89
C GLN A 37 -0.05 -4.46 2.11
N GLN A 38 0.29 -3.86 3.25
CA GLN A 38 0.03 -2.45 3.51
C GLN A 38 1.38 -1.74 3.61
N ILE A 39 1.58 -0.70 2.80
CA ILE A 39 2.85 0.03 2.73
C ILE A 39 2.59 1.51 2.99
N VAL A 40 3.37 2.09 3.90
CA VAL A 40 3.39 3.53 4.13
C VAL A 40 4.59 4.10 3.38
N SER A 41 4.35 4.99 2.42
CA SER A 41 5.42 5.59 1.63
C SER A 41 6.04 6.75 2.39
N ALA A 42 7.31 6.63 2.76
CA ALA A 42 8.00 7.62 3.60
C ALA A 42 8.05 9.00 2.93
N GLY A 43 7.62 10.04 3.64
CA GLY A 43 7.67 11.43 3.17
C GLY A 43 6.68 11.78 2.08
N ALA A 44 5.81 10.86 1.66
CA ALA A 44 4.84 11.12 0.61
C ALA A 44 3.53 11.66 1.18
N ASP A 45 2.90 12.59 0.46
CA ASP A 45 1.56 13.08 0.79
C ASP A 45 0.50 12.26 0.05
N HIS A 46 -0.77 12.68 0.15
CA HIS A 46 -1.88 11.98 -0.52
C HIS A 46 -1.71 11.88 -2.04
N TYR A 47 -1.07 12.89 -2.64
CA TYR A 47 -0.90 12.98 -4.09
C TYR A 47 0.46 12.51 -4.56
N PHE A 48 1.34 12.09 -3.65
CA PHE A 48 2.73 11.72 -3.95
C PHE A 48 3.46 12.85 -4.68
N THR A 49 3.26 14.08 -4.21
CA THR A 49 3.90 15.28 -4.77
C THR A 49 5.43 15.10 -4.74
N ASP A 50 6.06 15.22 -5.90
CA ASP A 50 7.51 15.02 -6.09
C ASP A 50 8.00 13.63 -5.67
N ARG A 51 7.10 12.65 -5.56
CA ARG A 51 7.42 11.28 -5.11
C ARG A 51 6.90 10.22 -6.09
N SER A 52 6.64 10.59 -7.34
CA SER A 52 6.09 9.65 -8.32
C SER A 52 7.03 8.47 -8.59
N ASP A 53 8.35 8.70 -8.57
CA ASP A 53 9.33 7.62 -8.74
C ASP A 53 9.27 6.63 -7.58
N GLN A 54 9.10 7.13 -6.35
CA GLN A 54 8.97 6.30 -5.16
C GLN A 54 7.70 5.45 -5.23
N LEU A 55 6.59 6.03 -5.66
CA LEU A 55 5.33 5.31 -5.84
C LEU A 55 5.49 4.18 -6.86
N THR A 56 6.08 4.48 -8.00
CA THR A 56 6.33 3.49 -9.06
C THR A 56 7.20 2.34 -8.55
N GLU A 57 8.27 2.67 -7.82
CA GLU A 57 9.20 1.69 -7.29
C GLU A 57 8.52 0.75 -6.27
N GLU A 58 7.72 1.30 -5.37
CA GLU A 58 7.02 0.51 -4.38
C GLU A 58 6.00 -0.44 -5.00
N ILE A 59 5.26 0.02 -6.01
CA ILE A 59 4.32 -0.80 -6.75
C ILE A 59 5.06 -1.91 -7.51
N SER A 60 6.17 -1.57 -8.18
CA SER A 60 6.96 -2.54 -8.94
C SER A 60 7.53 -3.61 -8.02
N THR A 61 8.05 -3.22 -6.86
CA THR A 61 8.60 -4.17 -5.88
C THR A 61 7.53 -5.14 -5.40
N TRP A 62 6.32 -4.64 -5.13
CA TRP A 62 5.23 -5.50 -4.72
C TRP A 62 4.82 -6.47 -5.83
N LEU A 63 4.71 -5.99 -7.07
CA LEU A 63 4.38 -6.84 -8.22
C LEU A 63 5.43 -7.93 -8.42
N ASP A 64 6.72 -7.60 -8.25
CA ASP A 64 7.80 -8.59 -8.34
C ASP A 64 7.63 -9.67 -7.29
N SER A 65 7.15 -9.31 -6.09
CA SER A 65 6.91 -10.28 -5.02
C SER A 65 5.79 -11.26 -5.35
N LEU A 66 4.91 -10.91 -6.30
CA LEU A 66 3.86 -11.79 -6.79
C LEU A 66 4.32 -12.74 -7.90
N GLY A 67 5.56 -12.61 -8.36
CA GLY A 67 6.09 -13.38 -9.48
C GLY A 67 5.68 -12.84 -10.86
N TRP A 68 5.28 -11.59 -10.94
CA TRP A 68 4.96 -10.93 -12.21
C TRP A 68 6.23 -10.35 -12.83
N ASP A 69 6.42 -10.56 -14.09
CA ASP A 69 7.60 -10.04 -14.83
C ASP A 69 7.23 -8.83 -15.67
#